data_db2c868f81ee58d6f88971ebbf591b05
#
_entry.id   db2c868f81ee58d6f88971ebbf591b05
#
_cell.length_a   1.000
_cell.length_b   1.000
_cell.length_c   1.000
_cell.angle_alpha   90.00
_cell.angle_beta   90.00
_cell.angle_gamma   90.00
#
_symmetry.space_group_name_H-M   'P 1'
#
loop_
_entity.id
_entity.type
_entity.pdbx_description
1 polymer ?
#
loop_
_entity_poly.entity_id
_entity_poly.type
_entity_poly.pdbx_seq_one_letter_code
_entity_poly.pdbx_strand_id
1 'polypeptide(L)'
;MSDIHIIDSIRLNHKGLCILDENRKWVKLHKQQGDLDGACAIYSLVMAMLCKGLLTDDDTKVYNRPDRRTDKGKFLYQFFNERGMIRNGYSYVTLAKEINESHFGIKAIRKDPRTNDDRIGLISDYIYDNTPVIISLVFLDGDKKEGAHALLAIGIEVDSDENIAKILCL
;
A
#
# COMPACT_ATOMS: atom_id res chain seq x y z
N MET A 1 20.00 9.39 -19.11
CA MET A 1 20.16 9.25 -17.63
C MET A 1 18.78 8.96 -17.11
N SER A 2 18.60 7.94 -16.29
CA SER A 2 17.25 7.66 -15.74
C SER A 2 16.95 8.62 -14.58
N ASP A 3 15.69 9.00 -14.43
CA ASP A 3 15.20 9.83 -13.32
C ASP A 3 14.27 8.99 -12.43
N ILE A 4 14.32 9.22 -11.12
CA ILE A 4 13.56 8.44 -10.15
C ILE A 4 12.60 9.39 -9.41
N HIS A 5 11.30 9.15 -9.58
CA HIS A 5 10.24 9.82 -8.83
C HIS A 5 9.74 8.91 -7.72
N ILE A 6 9.81 9.39 -6.48
CA ILE A 6 9.27 8.71 -5.30
C ILE A 6 8.32 9.66 -4.59
N ILE A 7 7.23 9.14 -4.04
CA ILE A 7 6.26 9.89 -3.23
C ILE A 7 6.99 10.75 -2.19
N ASP A 8 6.65 12.02 -2.10
CA ASP A 8 7.35 13.05 -1.32
C ASP A 8 7.49 12.74 0.17
N SER A 9 6.54 12.00 0.75
CA SER A 9 6.60 11.60 2.15
C SER A 9 7.66 10.56 2.46
N ILE A 10 8.25 9.92 1.44
CA ILE A 10 9.20 8.81 1.58
C ILE A 10 10.64 9.30 1.42
N ARG A 11 11.53 8.80 2.26
CA ARG A 11 12.98 9.01 2.15
C ARG A 11 13.72 7.71 2.37
N LEU A 12 14.82 7.54 1.65
CA LEU A 12 15.78 6.47 1.87
C LEU A 12 16.86 6.93 2.85
N ASN A 13 17.09 6.17 3.91
CA ASN A 13 18.17 6.39 4.86
C ASN A 13 18.81 5.05 5.26
N HIS A 14 19.72 5.06 6.25
CA HIS A 14 20.42 3.86 6.73
C HIS A 14 19.49 2.76 7.29
N LYS A 15 18.23 3.08 7.61
CA LYS A 15 17.18 2.13 8.05
C LYS A 15 16.34 1.59 6.89
N GLY A 16 16.61 2.02 5.65
CA GLY A 16 15.82 1.72 4.46
C GLY A 16 14.82 2.82 4.13
N LEU A 17 13.70 2.46 3.51
CA LEU A 17 12.63 3.40 3.19
C LEU A 17 11.88 3.80 4.47
N CYS A 18 11.82 5.10 4.70
CA CYS A 18 11.25 5.71 5.89
C CYS A 18 10.27 6.82 5.55
N ILE A 19 9.36 7.08 6.48
CA ILE A 19 8.47 8.24 6.49
C ILE A 19 8.71 9.04 7.77
N LEU A 20 8.30 10.30 7.73
CA LEU A 20 8.32 11.17 8.92
C LEU A 20 7.03 10.95 9.70
N ASP A 21 7.15 10.59 10.99
CA ASP A 21 5.99 10.45 11.87
C ASP A 21 5.49 11.83 12.37
N GLU A 22 4.41 11.84 13.14
CA GLU A 22 3.82 13.03 13.75
C GLU A 22 4.78 13.78 14.69
N ASN A 23 5.77 13.07 15.27
CA ASN A 23 6.82 13.61 16.13
C ASN A 23 8.07 14.04 15.34
N ARG A 24 7.99 14.10 14.00
CA ARG A 24 9.10 14.39 13.09
C ARG A 24 10.28 13.41 13.22
N LYS A 25 10.02 12.16 13.59
CA LYS A 25 11.01 11.08 13.60
C LYS A 25 10.87 10.22 12.36
N TRP A 26 12.02 9.83 11.80
CA TRP A 26 12.05 8.89 10.67
C TRP A 26 11.76 7.48 11.16
N VAL A 27 10.63 6.92 10.76
CA VAL A 27 10.19 5.56 11.06
C VAL A 27 10.19 4.70 9.81
N LYS A 28 10.48 3.41 9.96
CA LYS A 28 10.54 2.46 8.83
C LYS A 28 9.15 2.29 8.23
N LEU A 29 9.03 2.53 6.92
CA LEU A 29 7.77 2.39 6.19
C LEU A 29 7.43 0.92 5.94
N HIS A 30 8.41 0.13 5.48
CA HIS A 30 8.17 -1.26 5.08
C HIS A 30 7.75 -2.11 6.29
N LYS A 31 6.53 -2.65 6.22
CA LYS A 31 5.98 -3.62 7.17
C LYS A 31 6.05 -5.00 6.53
N GLN A 32 6.89 -5.86 7.10
CA GLN A 32 7.10 -7.20 6.57
C GLN A 32 5.92 -8.11 6.91
N GLN A 33 5.38 -8.74 5.89
CA GLN A 33 4.36 -9.78 6.04
C GLN A 33 4.98 -11.05 6.63
N GLY A 34 4.22 -11.76 7.48
CA GLY A 34 4.61 -13.10 7.96
C GLY A 34 4.46 -14.15 6.85
N ASP A 35 5.29 -15.19 6.88
CA ASP A 35 5.32 -16.24 5.84
C ASP A 35 4.04 -17.07 5.76
N LEU A 36 3.22 -17.05 6.80
CA LEU A 36 2.01 -17.88 6.92
C LEU A 36 0.70 -17.09 6.83
N ASP A 37 0.76 -15.79 6.61
CA ASP A 37 -0.43 -14.97 6.50
C ASP A 37 -0.69 -14.52 5.05
N GLY A 38 -1.97 -14.51 4.63
CA GLY A 38 -2.42 -13.99 3.34
C GLY A 38 -2.72 -12.49 3.37
N ALA A 39 -2.12 -11.73 4.27
CA ALA A 39 -2.50 -10.35 4.57
C ALA A 39 -1.79 -9.27 3.71
N CYS A 40 -1.15 -9.65 2.59
CA CYS A 40 -0.39 -8.72 1.75
C CYS A 40 -1.16 -7.44 1.40
N ALA A 41 -2.46 -7.54 1.09
CA ALA A 41 -3.29 -6.38 0.79
C ALA A 41 -3.48 -5.44 1.99
N ILE A 42 -3.55 -5.99 3.21
CA ILE A 42 -3.65 -5.20 4.45
C ILE A 42 -2.32 -4.54 4.77
N TYR A 43 -1.19 -5.24 4.62
CA TYR A 43 0.13 -4.62 4.79
C TYR A 43 0.33 -3.45 3.79
N SER A 44 -0.04 -3.65 2.52
CA SER A 44 0.01 -2.59 1.51
C SER A 44 -0.92 -1.42 1.87
N LEU A 45 -2.13 -1.68 2.37
CA LEU A 45 -3.05 -0.64 2.85
C LEU A 45 -2.45 0.16 4.00
N VAL A 46 -1.89 -0.53 5.00
CA VAL A 46 -1.24 0.12 6.16
C VAL A 46 -0.10 1.02 5.71
N MET A 47 0.78 0.52 4.84
CA MET A 47 1.89 1.32 4.31
C MET A 47 1.39 2.52 3.50
N ALA A 48 0.32 2.36 2.70
CA ALA A 48 -0.31 3.48 1.99
C ALA A 48 -0.85 4.55 2.94
N MET A 49 -1.50 4.13 4.03
CA MET A 49 -2.04 5.05 5.03
C MET A 49 -0.94 5.75 5.84
N LEU A 50 0.17 5.06 6.13
CA LEU A 50 1.36 5.68 6.72
C LEU A 50 1.94 6.75 5.77
N CYS A 51 2.08 6.47 4.47
CA CYS A 51 2.55 7.45 3.48
C CYS A 51 1.68 8.70 3.42
N LYS A 52 0.37 8.54 3.60
CA LYS A 52 -0.61 9.65 3.60
C LYS A 52 -0.75 10.33 4.97
N GLY A 53 -0.01 9.90 6.01
CA GLY A 53 -0.10 10.44 7.35
C GLY A 53 -1.42 10.17 8.08
N LEU A 54 -2.19 9.18 7.62
CA LEU A 54 -3.48 8.78 8.20
C LEU A 54 -3.32 7.83 9.38
N LEU A 55 -2.22 7.09 9.41
CA LEU A 55 -1.78 6.25 10.51
C LEU A 55 -0.38 6.67 10.97
N THR A 56 -0.09 6.40 12.24
CA THR A 56 1.23 6.52 12.84
C THR A 56 1.89 5.15 12.96
N ASP A 57 3.21 5.11 13.18
CA ASP A 57 3.91 3.85 13.45
C ASP A 57 3.35 3.15 14.71
N ASP A 58 2.95 3.93 15.72
CA ASP A 58 2.35 3.40 16.95
C ASP A 58 0.99 2.74 16.69
N ASP A 59 0.18 3.26 15.77
CA ASP A 59 -1.10 2.64 15.39
C ASP A 59 -0.90 1.21 14.82
N THR A 60 0.27 0.91 14.26
CA THR A 60 0.57 -0.39 13.64
C THR A 60 1.11 -1.45 14.60
N LYS A 61 1.32 -1.11 15.87
CA LYS A 61 1.88 -2.03 16.86
C LYS A 61 0.81 -2.95 17.44
N VAL A 62 1.04 -4.24 17.37
CA VAL A 62 0.08 -5.31 17.76
C VAL A 62 -0.38 -5.20 19.22
N TYR A 63 0.45 -4.65 20.10
CA TYR A 63 0.12 -4.48 21.50
C TYR A 63 -0.73 -3.23 21.81
N ASN A 64 -0.86 -2.31 20.86
CA ASN A 64 -1.72 -1.15 21.00
C ASN A 64 -3.16 -1.55 20.74
N ARG A 65 -4.01 -1.47 21.74
CA ARG A 65 -5.45 -1.70 21.56
C ARG A 65 -6.10 -0.43 21.02
N PRO A 66 -6.67 -0.45 19.80
CA PRO A 66 -7.29 0.73 19.24
C PRO A 66 -8.53 1.15 20.06
N ASP A 67 -8.69 2.47 20.27
CA ASP A 67 -9.89 3.01 20.91
C ASP A 67 -11.08 2.95 19.94
N ARG A 68 -11.90 1.94 20.10
CA ARG A 68 -13.07 1.66 19.23
C ARG A 68 -14.18 2.72 19.30
N ARG A 69 -14.05 3.74 20.12
CA ARG A 69 -14.96 4.89 20.12
C ARG A 69 -14.67 5.87 19.00
N THR A 70 -13.45 5.85 18.47
CA THR A 70 -13.02 6.69 17.33
C THR A 70 -13.15 5.93 16.01
N ASP A 71 -13.33 6.66 14.91
CA ASP A 71 -13.43 6.04 13.58
C ASP A 71 -12.10 5.39 13.17
N LYS A 72 -10.96 6.02 13.51
CA LYS A 72 -9.63 5.40 13.37
C LYS A 72 -9.53 4.09 14.14
N GLY A 73 -9.98 4.08 15.39
CA GLY A 73 -9.92 2.86 16.22
C GLY A 73 -10.85 1.75 15.74
N LYS A 74 -12.03 2.08 15.22
CA LYS A 74 -12.93 1.11 14.57
C LYS A 74 -12.28 0.52 13.33
N PHE A 75 -11.70 1.38 12.48
CA PHE A 75 -10.97 0.96 11.28
C PHE A 75 -9.82 0.00 11.61
N LEU A 76 -8.94 0.37 12.54
CA LEU A 76 -7.83 -0.46 12.99
C LEU A 76 -8.31 -1.80 13.55
N TYR A 77 -9.36 -1.79 14.37
CA TYR A 77 -9.93 -3.02 14.91
C TYR A 77 -10.47 -3.94 13.83
N GLN A 78 -11.20 -3.41 12.85
CA GLN A 78 -11.73 -4.17 11.74
C GLN A 78 -10.63 -4.84 10.91
N PHE A 79 -9.61 -4.07 10.52
CA PHE A 79 -8.58 -4.56 9.61
C PHE A 79 -7.46 -5.34 10.29
N PHE A 80 -7.16 -5.09 11.56
CA PHE A 80 -6.07 -5.76 12.26
C PHE A 80 -6.52 -6.90 13.17
N ASN A 81 -7.68 -6.78 13.84
CA ASN A 81 -8.10 -7.77 14.81
C ASN A 81 -9.16 -8.74 14.26
N GLU A 82 -10.11 -8.26 13.48
CA GLU A 82 -11.19 -9.13 13.00
C GLU A 82 -10.86 -9.80 11.66
N ARG A 83 -10.19 -9.10 10.74
CA ARG A 83 -10.01 -9.56 9.36
C ARG A 83 -8.58 -9.50 8.84
N GLY A 84 -7.69 -8.78 9.49
CA GLY A 84 -6.36 -8.48 8.98
C GLY A 84 -5.43 -9.69 8.86
N MET A 85 -5.65 -10.72 9.65
CA MET A 85 -4.83 -11.94 9.68
C MET A 85 -5.50 -13.11 8.92
N ILE A 86 -6.27 -12.82 7.89
CA ILE A 86 -6.98 -13.87 7.13
C ILE A 86 -5.99 -14.57 6.20
N ARG A 87 -5.83 -15.88 6.38
CA ARG A 87 -4.94 -16.74 5.59
C ARG A 87 -5.30 -16.83 4.10
N ASN A 88 -6.52 -16.47 3.71
CA ASN A 88 -7.05 -16.64 2.35
C ASN A 88 -6.89 -15.40 1.45
N GLY A 89 -6.18 -14.37 1.91
CA GLY A 89 -6.02 -13.13 1.19
C GLY A 89 -7.28 -12.25 1.20
N TYR A 90 -7.17 -11.08 0.60
CA TYR A 90 -8.23 -10.08 0.54
C TYR A 90 -8.52 -9.69 -0.91
N SER A 91 -9.75 -9.86 -1.38
CA SER A 91 -10.10 -9.38 -2.71
C SER A 91 -10.14 -7.85 -2.73
N TYR A 92 -9.63 -7.23 -3.81
CA TYR A 92 -9.65 -5.76 -3.92
C TYR A 92 -11.06 -5.17 -3.98
N VAL A 93 -12.04 -5.95 -4.46
CA VAL A 93 -13.45 -5.54 -4.42
C VAL A 93 -13.92 -5.41 -2.98
N THR A 94 -13.66 -6.44 -2.18
CA THR A 94 -14.03 -6.46 -0.75
C THR A 94 -13.25 -5.39 0.02
N LEU A 95 -11.93 -5.29 -0.22
CA LEU A 95 -11.09 -4.30 0.42
C LEU A 95 -11.58 -2.86 0.18
N ALA A 96 -11.83 -2.50 -1.09
CA ALA A 96 -12.32 -1.17 -1.44
C ALA A 96 -13.70 -0.88 -0.84
N LYS A 97 -14.61 -1.87 -0.84
CA LYS A 97 -15.92 -1.75 -0.22
C LYS A 97 -15.81 -1.47 1.27
N GLU A 98 -15.05 -2.28 2.01
CA GLU A 98 -14.91 -2.15 3.46
C GLU A 98 -14.18 -0.86 3.87
N ILE A 99 -13.17 -0.42 3.11
CA ILE A 99 -12.54 0.88 3.33
C ILE A 99 -13.58 2.00 3.20
N ASN A 100 -14.38 1.99 2.15
CA ASN A 100 -15.38 3.03 1.90
C ASN A 100 -16.52 3.02 2.93
N GLU A 101 -16.85 1.85 3.49
CA GLU A 101 -17.85 1.68 4.54
C GLU A 101 -17.32 1.99 5.96
N SER A 102 -16.00 2.12 6.13
CA SER A 102 -15.37 2.31 7.45
C SER A 102 -15.59 3.70 8.07
N HIS A 103 -16.09 4.65 7.28
CA HIS A 103 -16.26 6.07 7.69
C HIS A 103 -14.99 6.75 8.23
N PHE A 104 -13.80 6.22 7.90
CA PHE A 104 -12.53 6.78 8.34
C PHE A 104 -12.07 8.02 7.54
N GLY A 105 -12.93 8.55 6.67
CA GLY A 105 -12.63 9.75 5.87
C GLY A 105 -11.73 9.49 4.65
N ILE A 106 -11.50 8.23 4.30
CA ILE A 106 -10.75 7.83 3.10
C ILE A 106 -11.67 7.21 2.07
N LYS A 107 -11.27 7.29 0.81
CA LYS A 107 -11.98 6.67 -0.30
C LYS A 107 -11.02 5.79 -1.08
N ALA A 108 -11.31 4.50 -1.13
CA ALA A 108 -10.62 3.56 -2.01
C ALA A 108 -11.30 3.55 -3.39
N ILE A 109 -10.52 3.76 -4.44
CA ILE A 109 -10.99 3.73 -5.83
C ILE A 109 -10.32 2.52 -6.50
N ARG A 110 -11.15 1.52 -6.85
CA ARG A 110 -10.67 0.40 -7.66
C ARG A 110 -10.68 0.79 -9.13
N LYS A 111 -9.57 0.56 -9.79
CA LYS A 111 -9.41 0.67 -11.25
C LYS A 111 -9.03 -0.69 -11.83
N ASP A 112 -9.48 -0.95 -13.04
CA ASP A 112 -9.20 -2.21 -13.75
C ASP A 112 -8.87 -1.91 -15.22
N PRO A 113 -7.71 -1.29 -15.50
CA PRO A 113 -7.29 -0.95 -16.85
C PRO A 113 -7.10 -2.20 -17.69
N ARG A 114 -7.43 -2.11 -18.99
CA ARG A 114 -7.45 -3.27 -19.88
C ARG A 114 -6.07 -3.65 -20.39
N THR A 115 -5.24 -2.66 -20.72
CA THR A 115 -3.90 -2.88 -21.27
C THR A 115 -2.82 -2.66 -20.20
N ASN A 116 -1.61 -3.16 -20.46
CA ASN A 116 -0.47 -2.90 -19.57
C ASN A 116 -0.07 -1.42 -19.61
N ASP A 117 -0.15 -0.78 -20.78
CA ASP A 117 0.18 0.64 -20.92
C ASP A 117 -0.78 1.52 -20.13
N ASP A 118 -2.09 1.22 -20.16
CA ASP A 118 -3.07 1.91 -19.32
C ASP A 118 -2.80 1.70 -17.82
N ARG A 119 -2.33 0.52 -17.42
CA ARG A 119 -1.96 0.22 -16.02
C ARG A 119 -0.74 1.02 -15.58
N ILE A 120 0.30 1.02 -16.41
CA ILE A 120 1.53 1.77 -16.15
C ILE A 120 1.23 3.27 -16.09
N GLY A 121 0.50 3.81 -17.06
CA GLY A 121 0.09 5.21 -17.07
C GLY A 121 -0.72 5.59 -15.83
N LEU A 122 -1.70 4.77 -15.45
CA LEU A 122 -2.49 5.01 -14.26
C LEU A 122 -1.63 5.06 -12.98
N ILE A 123 -0.69 4.12 -12.82
CA ILE A 123 0.21 4.08 -11.67
C ILE A 123 1.09 5.33 -11.66
N SER A 124 1.64 5.69 -12.81
CA SER A 124 2.48 6.87 -12.99
C SER A 124 1.74 8.16 -12.58
N ASP A 125 0.52 8.36 -13.07
CA ASP A 125 -0.30 9.52 -12.74
C ASP A 125 -0.51 9.68 -11.23
N TYR A 126 -0.85 8.58 -10.54
CA TYR A 126 -1.02 8.62 -9.09
C TYR A 126 0.30 8.85 -8.34
N ILE A 127 1.43 8.31 -8.82
CA ILE A 127 2.74 8.55 -8.20
C ILE A 127 3.13 10.03 -8.34
N TYR A 128 2.92 10.64 -9.52
CA TYR A 128 3.15 12.08 -9.72
C TYR A 128 2.25 12.93 -8.82
N ASP A 129 1.03 12.46 -8.53
CA ASP A 129 0.10 13.07 -7.57
C ASP A 129 0.45 12.76 -6.10
N ASN A 130 1.63 12.23 -5.82
CA ASN A 130 2.05 11.83 -4.47
C ASN A 130 1.09 10.84 -3.78
N THR A 131 0.45 9.97 -4.57
CA THR A 131 -0.52 9.00 -4.09
C THR A 131 -0.02 7.58 -4.32
N PRO A 132 0.22 6.78 -3.24
CA PRO A 132 0.64 5.40 -3.39
C PRO A 132 -0.48 4.54 -3.95
N VAL A 133 -0.13 3.53 -4.75
CA VAL A 133 -1.09 2.65 -5.43
C VAL A 133 -0.89 1.21 -5.00
N ILE A 134 -1.96 0.57 -4.51
CA ILE A 134 -1.93 -0.87 -4.23
C ILE A 134 -2.15 -1.61 -5.55
N ILE A 135 -1.17 -2.41 -5.95
CA ILE A 135 -1.21 -3.20 -7.19
C ILE A 135 -1.22 -4.69 -6.90
N SER A 136 -1.73 -5.47 -7.83
CA SER A 136 -1.69 -6.94 -7.78
C SER A 136 -0.70 -7.47 -8.80
N LEU A 137 0.28 -8.22 -8.34
CA LEU A 137 1.06 -9.12 -9.19
C LEU A 137 0.42 -10.48 -9.20
N VAL A 138 0.21 -11.03 -10.40
CA VAL A 138 -0.30 -12.38 -10.60
C VAL A 138 0.86 -13.25 -11.04
N PHE A 139 1.09 -14.33 -10.31
CA PHE A 139 2.07 -15.34 -10.69
C PHE A 139 1.42 -16.39 -11.56
N LEU A 140 2.06 -16.69 -12.69
CA LEU A 140 1.59 -17.67 -13.66
C LEU A 140 2.62 -18.80 -13.76
N ASP A 141 2.13 -20.06 -13.77
CA ASP A 141 2.88 -21.22 -14.27
C ASP A 141 2.25 -21.64 -15.61
N GLY A 142 2.93 -21.29 -16.71
CA GLY A 142 2.31 -21.31 -18.03
C GLY A 142 1.04 -20.44 -18.06
N ASP A 143 -0.10 -21.03 -18.41
CA ASP A 143 -1.40 -20.34 -18.46
C ASP A 143 -2.17 -20.41 -17.12
N LYS A 144 -1.64 -21.11 -16.12
CA LYS A 144 -2.32 -21.30 -14.84
C LYS A 144 -1.92 -20.20 -13.84
N LYS A 145 -2.93 -19.63 -13.20
CA LYS A 145 -2.71 -18.70 -12.10
C LYS A 145 -2.32 -19.48 -10.84
N GLU A 146 -1.08 -19.33 -10.39
CA GLU A 146 -0.62 -19.93 -9.13
C GLU A 146 -0.93 -19.09 -7.90
N GLY A 147 -0.98 -17.78 -8.04
CA GLY A 147 -1.24 -16.88 -6.92
C GLY A 147 -1.31 -15.42 -7.33
N ALA A 148 -1.61 -14.58 -6.36
CA ALA A 148 -1.53 -13.13 -6.51
C ALA A 148 -0.95 -12.53 -5.22
N HIS A 149 -0.12 -11.51 -5.36
CA HIS A 149 0.46 -10.76 -4.26
C HIS A 149 0.13 -9.28 -4.39
N ALA A 150 -0.25 -8.65 -3.28
CA ALA A 150 -0.47 -7.22 -3.24
C ALA A 150 0.85 -6.51 -2.87
N LEU A 151 1.18 -5.48 -3.63
CA LEU A 151 2.33 -4.62 -3.41
C LEU A 151 1.87 -3.17 -3.36
N LEU A 152 2.64 -2.33 -2.69
CA LEU A 152 2.46 -0.89 -2.69
C LEU A 152 3.45 -0.24 -3.66
N ALA A 153 2.97 0.28 -4.79
CA ALA A 153 3.75 1.13 -5.68
C ALA A 153 3.94 2.51 -5.03
N ILE A 154 5.19 2.94 -4.91
CA ILE A 154 5.61 4.17 -4.21
C ILE A 154 6.46 5.09 -5.05
N GLY A 155 6.85 4.66 -6.25
CA GLY A 155 7.69 5.44 -7.15
C GLY A 155 7.81 4.78 -8.51
N ILE A 156 8.44 5.52 -9.43
CA ILE A 156 8.76 5.09 -10.78
C ILE A 156 10.18 5.50 -11.17
N GLU A 157 10.80 4.73 -12.04
CA GLU A 157 12.03 5.11 -12.76
C GLU A 157 11.66 5.40 -14.21
N VAL A 158 12.08 6.56 -14.70
CA VAL A 158 11.82 7.04 -16.05
C VAL A 158 13.14 7.02 -16.84
N ASP A 159 13.13 6.53 -18.05
CA ASP A 159 14.30 6.50 -18.94
C ASP A 159 14.56 7.85 -19.62
N SER A 160 15.60 7.92 -20.48
CA SER A 160 15.95 9.15 -21.21
C SER A 160 14.93 9.57 -22.24
N ASP A 161 14.02 8.68 -22.62
CA ASP A 161 12.97 8.90 -23.63
C ASP A 161 11.61 9.15 -22.97
N GLU A 162 11.61 9.44 -21.67
CA GLU A 162 10.44 9.70 -20.82
C GLU A 162 9.50 8.49 -20.66
N ASN A 163 9.95 7.25 -20.96
CA ASN A 163 9.16 6.06 -20.71
C ASN A 163 9.37 5.53 -19.30
N ILE A 164 8.33 4.93 -18.73
CA ILE A 164 8.41 4.27 -17.43
C ILE A 164 9.20 2.97 -17.57
N ALA A 165 10.43 2.98 -17.08
CA ALA A 165 11.32 1.81 -17.12
C ALA A 165 11.03 0.83 -15.97
N LYS A 166 10.66 1.35 -14.77
CA LYS A 166 10.36 0.52 -13.59
C LYS A 166 9.28 1.14 -12.72
N ILE A 167 8.56 0.30 -12.00
CA ILE A 167 7.69 0.66 -10.88
C ILE A 167 8.37 0.19 -9.60
N LEU A 168 8.55 1.11 -8.64
CA LEU A 168 9.19 0.84 -7.36
C LEU A 168 8.13 0.46 -6.34
N CYS A 169 8.23 -0.74 -5.76
CA CYS A 169 7.23 -1.32 -4.87
C CYS A 169 7.79 -1.75 -3.51
N LEU A 170 6.88 -1.82 -2.53
CA LEU A 170 7.06 -2.44 -1.21
C LEU A 170 6.14 -3.65 -1.07
#